data_d5c4504b3d3f6a3ef9dc205e34d5c9cc
#
_entry.id   d5c4504b3d3f6a3ef9dc205e34d5c9cc
#
_cell.length_a   1.000
_cell.length_b   1.000
_cell.length_c   1.000
_cell.angle_alpha   90.00
_cell.angle_beta   90.00
_cell.angle_gamma   90.00
#
_symmetry.space_group_name_H-M   'P 1'
#
loop_
_entity.id
_entity.type
_entity.pdbx_description
1 polymer ?
#
loop_
_entity_poly.entity_id
_entity_poly.type
_entity_poly.pdbx_seq_one_letter_code
_entity_poly.pdbx_strand_id
1 'polypeptide(L)'
;MLRWQTAGESHGEALVAMIEGLPAGVRVTSDDVVDALARRRLGYGRGARMKFEQDKVRLLTGVRFGETLGSPVAIEIANTEWPKWTEVMSADPLDHDLPREGRNAPLSRPRPGHADLTGMRKYGFDDARPVLE
;
A
#
# COMPACT_ATOMS: atom_id res chain seq x y z
N MET A 1 23.57 -5.88 -8.79
CA MET A 1 23.14 -4.68 -8.01
C MET A 1 21.72 -4.90 -7.55
N LEU A 2 21.43 -4.72 -6.28
CA LEU A 2 20.08 -4.80 -5.74
C LEU A 2 19.27 -3.57 -6.16
N ARG A 3 18.07 -3.76 -6.68
CA ARG A 3 17.11 -2.72 -7.02
C ARG A 3 15.77 -3.04 -6.41
N TRP A 4 14.98 -2.01 -6.12
CA TRP A 4 13.63 -2.20 -5.60
C TRP A 4 12.71 -1.07 -6.05
N GLN A 5 11.43 -1.38 -6.15
CA GLN A 5 10.36 -0.44 -6.45
C GLN A 5 9.18 -0.72 -5.54
N THR A 6 8.41 0.31 -5.25
CA THR A 6 7.14 0.19 -4.53
C THR A 6 6.03 0.85 -5.32
N ALA A 7 4.83 0.33 -5.17
CA ALA A 7 3.61 0.88 -5.74
C ALA A 7 2.45 0.68 -4.76
N GLY A 8 1.45 1.52 -4.87
CA GLY A 8 0.22 1.43 -4.09
C GLY A 8 -0.21 2.78 -3.53
N GLU A 9 -1.45 2.85 -3.12
CA GLU A 9 -2.09 3.99 -2.47
C GLU A 9 -2.51 3.61 -1.06
N SER A 10 -2.52 4.59 -0.15
CA SER A 10 -2.87 4.36 1.26
C SER A 10 -4.27 3.75 1.45
N HIS A 11 -5.22 4.08 0.56
CA HIS A 11 -6.58 3.56 0.56
C HIS A 11 -6.86 2.62 -0.63
N GLY A 12 -5.83 2.21 -1.37
CA GLY A 12 -5.91 1.21 -2.43
C GLY A 12 -6.03 -0.21 -1.88
N GLU A 13 -6.09 -1.17 -2.79
CA GLU A 13 -6.28 -2.60 -2.46
C GLU A 13 -5.10 -3.17 -1.68
N ALA A 14 -3.89 -2.82 -2.09
CA ALA A 14 -2.66 -3.31 -1.50
C ALA A 14 -1.49 -2.36 -1.77
N LEU A 15 -0.43 -2.51 -1.00
CA LEU A 15 0.90 -2.03 -1.34
C LEU A 15 1.69 -3.16 -1.97
N VAL A 16 2.48 -2.85 -2.98
CA VAL A 16 3.35 -3.81 -3.66
C VAL A 16 4.79 -3.34 -3.59
N ALA A 17 5.68 -4.26 -3.28
CA ALA A 17 7.13 -4.06 -3.41
C ALA A 17 7.70 -5.09 -4.37
N MET A 18 8.61 -4.67 -5.23
CA MET A 18 9.36 -5.56 -6.10
C MET A 18 10.86 -5.37 -5.88
N ILE A 19 11.57 -6.48 -5.74
CA ILE A 19 13.02 -6.50 -5.49
C ILE A 19 13.67 -7.38 -6.55
N GLU A 20 14.68 -6.88 -7.22
CA GLU A 20 15.49 -7.63 -8.17
C GLU A 20 16.99 -7.59 -7.81
N GLY A 21 17.73 -8.55 -8.31
CA GLY A 21 19.16 -8.67 -8.06
C GLY A 21 19.53 -9.45 -6.80
N LEU A 22 18.56 -10.12 -6.16
CA LEU A 22 18.84 -11.08 -5.10
C LEU A 22 19.43 -12.37 -5.70
N PRO A 23 20.50 -12.94 -5.13
CA PRO A 23 20.95 -14.26 -5.52
C PRO A 23 19.95 -15.35 -5.15
N ALA A 24 20.00 -16.48 -5.80
CA ALA A 24 19.23 -17.65 -5.40
C ALA A 24 19.75 -18.22 -4.07
N GLY A 25 18.85 -18.87 -3.29
CA GLY A 25 19.21 -19.56 -2.05
C GLY A 25 19.31 -18.67 -0.82
N VAL A 26 18.86 -17.41 -0.88
CA VAL A 26 18.73 -16.56 0.31
C VAL A 26 17.47 -16.97 1.06
N ARG A 27 17.59 -17.26 2.35
CA ARG A 27 16.46 -17.61 3.20
C ARG A 27 15.58 -16.40 3.46
N VAL A 28 14.30 -16.52 3.19
CA VAL A 28 13.27 -15.52 3.48
C VAL A 28 11.90 -16.15 3.49
N THR A 29 11.08 -15.79 4.47
CA THR A 29 9.68 -16.20 4.59
C THR A 29 8.76 -14.99 4.66
N SER A 30 7.46 -15.21 4.52
CA SER A 30 6.47 -14.15 4.78
C SER A 30 6.53 -13.65 6.23
N ASP A 31 6.84 -14.52 7.19
CA ASP A 31 6.96 -14.15 8.60
C ASP A 31 8.14 -13.19 8.82
N ASP A 32 9.27 -13.37 8.15
CA ASP A 32 10.41 -12.42 8.22
C ASP A 32 9.98 -11.01 7.79
N VAL A 33 9.14 -10.92 6.75
CA VAL A 33 8.61 -9.64 6.26
C VAL A 33 7.59 -9.07 7.24
N VAL A 34 6.69 -9.90 7.78
CA VAL A 34 5.72 -9.50 8.82
C VAL A 34 6.42 -8.94 10.05
N ASP A 35 7.47 -9.61 10.53
CA ASP A 35 8.26 -9.17 11.69
C ASP A 35 8.98 -7.83 11.42
N ALA A 36 9.51 -7.66 10.21
CA ALA A 36 10.12 -6.40 9.80
C ALA A 36 9.09 -5.26 9.75
N LEU A 37 7.88 -5.51 9.26
CA LEU A 37 6.78 -4.55 9.23
C LEU A 37 6.23 -4.27 10.64
N ALA A 38 6.19 -5.26 11.52
CA ALA A 38 5.75 -5.08 12.90
C ALA A 38 6.58 -4.03 13.64
N ARG A 39 7.89 -3.93 13.36
CA ARG A 39 8.78 -2.92 13.96
C ARG A 39 8.35 -1.48 13.66
N ARG A 40 7.75 -1.20 12.51
CA ARG A 40 7.24 0.15 12.18
C ARG A 40 6.07 0.59 13.07
N ARG A 41 5.37 -0.37 13.69
CA ARG A 41 4.26 -0.11 14.62
C ARG A 41 4.74 0.23 16.03
N LEU A 42 5.99 -0.09 16.33
CA LEU A 42 6.63 0.20 17.61
C LEU A 42 7.11 1.65 17.60
N GLY A 43 6.38 2.56 18.20
CA GLY A 43 6.81 3.95 18.30
C GLY A 43 5.78 4.80 19.01
N TYR A 44 6.25 5.72 19.82
CA TYR A 44 5.40 6.71 20.47
C TYR A 44 4.80 7.66 19.41
N GLY A 45 3.53 8.02 19.56
CA GLY A 45 2.88 8.96 18.67
C GLY A 45 2.38 8.39 17.35
N ARG A 46 2.43 7.07 17.15
CA ARG A 46 1.82 6.42 15.98
C ARG A 46 0.30 6.52 16.04
N GLY A 47 -0.33 6.81 14.89
CA GLY A 47 -1.78 6.96 14.76
C GLY A 47 -2.57 5.72 15.21
N ALA A 48 -3.84 5.93 15.60
CA ALA A 48 -4.71 4.85 16.09
C ALA A 48 -4.85 3.68 15.11
N ARG A 49 -4.82 3.95 13.81
CA ARG A 49 -4.87 2.96 12.72
C ARG A 49 -3.75 1.92 12.85
N MET A 50 -2.54 2.34 13.16
CA MET A 50 -1.37 1.47 13.32
C MET A 50 -1.47 0.47 14.49
N LYS A 51 -2.41 0.67 15.43
CA LYS A 51 -2.59 -0.21 16.58
C LYS A 51 -3.44 -1.44 16.26
N PHE A 52 -4.28 -1.37 15.23
CA PHE A 52 -5.26 -2.41 14.91
C PHE A 52 -4.97 -3.14 13.59
N GLU A 53 -4.14 -2.57 12.72
CA GLU A 53 -3.77 -3.20 11.45
C GLU A 53 -2.71 -4.27 11.68
N GLN A 54 -3.03 -5.50 11.28
CA GLN A 54 -2.04 -6.55 11.07
C GLN A 54 -1.74 -6.59 9.57
N ASP A 55 -0.48 -6.34 9.22
CA ASP A 55 -0.04 -6.42 7.83
C ASP A 55 -0.16 -7.86 7.34
N LYS A 56 -1.02 -8.10 6.35
CA LYS A 56 -1.12 -9.39 5.66
C LYS A 56 -0.15 -9.38 4.49
N VAL A 57 0.92 -10.15 4.61
CA VAL A 57 1.99 -10.24 3.62
C VAL A 57 1.81 -11.47 2.77
N ARG A 58 2.00 -11.33 1.46
CA ARG A 58 2.11 -12.43 0.50
C ARG A 58 3.38 -12.27 -0.32
N LEU A 59 4.18 -13.31 -0.39
CA LEU A 59 5.27 -13.44 -1.35
C LEU A 59 4.70 -14.01 -2.65
N LEU A 60 4.58 -13.20 -3.69
CA LEU A 60 3.89 -13.58 -4.92
C LEU A 60 4.81 -14.30 -5.89
N THR A 61 6.07 -13.88 -5.97
CA THR A 61 7.07 -14.42 -6.89
C THR A 61 8.45 -14.48 -6.25
N GLY A 62 9.36 -15.21 -6.88
CA GLY A 62 10.79 -15.17 -6.56
C GLY A 62 11.24 -15.94 -5.32
N VAL A 63 10.32 -16.58 -4.61
CA VAL A 63 10.60 -17.40 -3.41
C VAL A 63 9.88 -18.72 -3.50
N ARG A 64 10.57 -19.82 -3.12
CA ARG A 64 10.00 -21.15 -3.02
C ARG A 64 10.57 -21.86 -1.81
N PHE A 65 9.69 -22.42 -0.96
CA PHE A 65 10.08 -23.15 0.27
C PHE A 65 11.04 -22.35 1.18
N GLY A 66 10.83 -21.03 1.28
CA GLY A 66 11.64 -20.15 2.13
C GLY A 66 13.01 -19.78 1.56
N GLU A 67 13.24 -19.96 0.26
CA GLU A 67 14.48 -19.59 -0.41
C GLU A 67 14.21 -18.81 -1.70
N THR A 68 15.02 -17.78 -1.95
CA THR A 68 14.94 -16.98 -3.19
C THR A 68 15.37 -17.82 -4.40
N LEU A 69 14.79 -17.52 -5.55
CA LEU A 69 15.04 -18.23 -6.80
C LEU A 69 16.06 -17.52 -7.73
N GLY A 70 16.53 -16.32 -7.36
CA GLY A 70 17.35 -15.47 -8.23
C GLY A 70 16.53 -14.61 -9.21
N SER A 71 15.25 -14.87 -9.34
CA SER A 71 14.30 -14.03 -10.08
C SER A 71 13.75 -12.89 -9.21
N PRO A 72 13.08 -11.87 -9.79
CA PRO A 72 12.48 -10.81 -9.01
C PRO A 72 11.50 -11.33 -7.97
N VAL A 73 11.57 -10.77 -6.77
CA VAL A 73 10.66 -11.04 -5.66
C VAL A 73 9.60 -9.96 -5.62
N ALA A 74 8.34 -10.34 -5.76
CA ALA A 74 7.20 -9.45 -5.58
C ALA A 74 6.50 -9.75 -4.25
N ILE A 75 6.27 -8.70 -3.47
CA ILE A 75 5.65 -8.74 -2.14
C ILE A 75 4.37 -7.91 -2.21
N GLU A 76 3.28 -8.46 -1.72
CA GLU A 76 2.03 -7.77 -1.53
C GLU A 76 1.75 -7.58 -0.03
N ILE A 77 1.33 -6.39 0.34
CA ILE A 77 0.84 -6.06 1.68
C ILE A 77 -0.60 -5.60 1.53
N ALA A 78 -1.56 -6.46 1.89
CA ALA A 78 -2.97 -6.18 1.72
C ALA A 78 -3.46 -5.06 2.65
N ASN A 79 -4.34 -4.22 2.14
CA ASN A 79 -5.02 -3.21 2.94
C ASN A 79 -6.28 -3.80 3.58
N THR A 80 -6.30 -3.90 4.91
CA THR A 80 -7.44 -4.44 5.65
C THR A 80 -8.69 -3.58 5.56
N GLU A 81 -8.56 -2.30 5.22
CA GLU A 81 -9.69 -1.40 5.00
C GLU A 81 -10.23 -1.41 3.57
N TRP A 82 -9.58 -2.11 2.64
CA TRP A 82 -9.96 -2.15 1.23
C TRP A 82 -11.46 -2.40 0.99
N PRO A 83 -12.15 -3.31 1.71
CA PRO A 83 -13.59 -3.52 1.50
C PRO A 83 -14.46 -2.26 1.62
N LYS A 84 -13.95 -1.23 2.30
CA LYS A 84 -14.63 0.06 2.45
C LYS A 84 -14.34 1.04 1.31
N TRP A 85 -13.37 0.73 0.44
CA TRP A 85 -12.83 1.63 -0.57
C TRP A 85 -12.97 1.10 -2.00
N THR A 86 -13.50 -0.11 -2.17
CA THR A 86 -13.55 -0.83 -3.45
C THR A 86 -14.13 -0.03 -4.60
N GLU A 87 -15.21 0.71 -4.36
CA GLU A 87 -15.83 1.53 -5.41
C GLU A 87 -15.10 2.86 -5.59
N VAL A 88 -14.84 3.58 -4.49
CA VAL A 88 -14.26 4.94 -4.56
C VAL A 88 -12.81 4.96 -5.03
N MET A 89 -12.10 3.83 -4.89
CA MET A 89 -10.73 3.61 -5.37
C MET A 89 -10.65 2.51 -6.44
N SER A 90 -11.77 2.25 -7.14
CA SER A 90 -11.79 1.28 -8.24
C SER A 90 -10.79 1.67 -9.34
N ALA A 91 -10.03 0.70 -9.82
CA ALA A 91 -9.14 0.88 -10.97
C ALA A 91 -9.92 1.07 -12.28
N ASP A 92 -11.11 0.46 -12.36
CA ASP A 92 -11.98 0.53 -13.53
C ASP A 92 -13.08 1.57 -13.35
N PRO A 93 -13.58 2.17 -14.44
CA PRO A 93 -14.75 3.03 -14.38
C PRO A 93 -15.96 2.29 -13.80
N LEU A 94 -16.71 2.97 -12.97
CA LEU A 94 -17.98 2.44 -12.47
C LEU A 94 -19.09 2.64 -13.49
N ASP A 95 -20.06 1.75 -13.51
CA ASP A 95 -21.26 1.80 -14.34
C ASP A 95 -22.38 2.67 -13.72
N HIS A 96 -22.13 3.24 -12.55
CA HIS A 96 -23.06 4.07 -11.79
C HIS A 96 -22.32 5.21 -11.08
N ASP A 97 -23.06 6.25 -10.70
CA ASP A 97 -22.54 7.35 -9.90
C ASP A 97 -22.50 6.97 -8.42
N LEU A 98 -21.41 7.35 -7.76
CA LEU A 98 -21.31 7.20 -6.30
C LEU A 98 -22.08 8.30 -5.58
N PRO A 99 -22.80 8.00 -4.47
CA PRO A 99 -23.37 9.02 -3.60
C PRO A 99 -22.26 9.97 -3.12
N ARG A 100 -22.53 11.29 -3.19
CA ARG A 100 -21.55 12.30 -2.77
C ARG A 100 -21.55 12.55 -1.26
N GLU A 101 -21.50 11.45 -0.48
CA GLU A 101 -21.55 11.48 0.97
C GLU A 101 -20.41 10.68 1.59
N GLY A 102 -19.97 11.07 2.77
CA GLY A 102 -18.92 10.38 3.50
C GLY A 102 -17.63 10.28 2.69
N ARG A 103 -17.05 9.08 2.61
CA ARG A 103 -15.82 8.82 1.85
C ARG A 103 -15.99 8.89 0.33
N ASN A 104 -17.21 8.85 -0.16
CA ASN A 104 -17.52 8.99 -1.57
C ASN A 104 -17.57 10.47 -2.01
N ALA A 105 -17.62 11.41 -1.06
CA ALA A 105 -17.56 12.83 -1.36
C ALA A 105 -16.16 13.23 -1.80
N PRO A 106 -16.03 14.07 -2.86
CA PRO A 106 -14.74 14.64 -3.23
C PRO A 106 -14.10 15.38 -2.06
N LEU A 107 -12.81 15.15 -1.84
CA LEU A 107 -12.03 15.82 -0.80
C LEU A 107 -11.25 16.99 -1.41
N SER A 108 -11.89 18.16 -1.45
CA SER A 108 -11.30 19.38 -2.04
C SER A 108 -10.41 20.17 -1.07
N ARG A 109 -10.44 19.86 0.23
CA ARG A 109 -9.64 20.54 1.25
C ARG A 109 -8.48 19.64 1.68
N PRO A 110 -7.24 19.96 1.29
CA PRO A 110 -6.07 19.19 1.73
C PRO A 110 -5.88 19.27 3.24
N ARG A 111 -5.49 18.18 3.85
CA ARG A 111 -5.23 18.10 5.30
C ARG A 111 -3.89 18.78 5.60
N PRO A 112 -3.79 19.64 6.64
CA PRO A 112 -2.52 20.19 7.08
C PRO A 112 -1.54 19.10 7.53
N GLY A 113 -0.27 19.26 7.18
CA GLY A 113 0.78 18.32 7.56
C GLY A 113 0.79 16.98 6.79
N HIS A 114 0.02 16.88 5.70
CA HIS A 114 -0.04 15.71 4.81
C HIS A 114 0.40 16.08 3.39
N ALA A 115 0.63 15.09 2.53
CA ALA A 115 1.07 15.30 1.15
C ALA A 115 -0.09 15.63 0.18
N ASP A 116 -1.31 15.74 0.66
CA ASP A 116 -2.52 15.95 -0.15
C ASP A 116 -2.37 17.12 -1.15
N LEU A 117 -2.00 18.30 -0.66
CA LEU A 117 -1.86 19.49 -1.52
C LEU A 117 -0.75 19.31 -2.57
N THR A 118 0.37 18.73 -2.18
CA THR A 118 1.50 18.47 -3.08
C THR A 118 1.10 17.47 -4.17
N GLY A 119 0.43 16.38 -3.81
CA GLY A 119 -0.08 15.39 -4.75
C GLY A 119 -1.11 15.98 -5.71
N MET A 120 -2.11 16.72 -5.20
CA MET A 120 -3.11 17.38 -6.02
C MET A 120 -2.48 18.33 -7.04
N ARG A 121 -1.54 19.17 -6.62
CA ARG A 121 -0.85 20.12 -7.51
C ARG A 121 0.04 19.41 -8.54
N LYS A 122 0.77 18.38 -8.10
CA LYS A 122 1.69 17.64 -8.98
C LYS A 122 0.95 16.96 -10.12
N TYR A 123 -0.21 16.38 -9.83
CA TYR A 123 -0.96 15.56 -10.79
C TYR A 123 -2.19 16.25 -11.38
N GLY A 124 -2.50 17.47 -10.96
CA GLY A 124 -3.65 18.24 -11.46
C GLY A 124 -4.99 17.70 -10.99
N PHE A 125 -5.07 17.19 -9.76
CA PHE A 125 -6.32 16.71 -9.17
C PHE A 125 -7.04 17.78 -8.37
N ASP A 126 -8.35 17.89 -8.59
CA ASP A 126 -9.25 18.72 -7.77
C ASP A 126 -9.76 17.97 -6.52
N ASP A 127 -9.52 16.67 -6.47
CA ASP A 127 -9.91 15.73 -5.42
C ASP A 127 -8.66 15.07 -4.84
N ALA A 128 -8.50 15.12 -3.52
CA ALA A 128 -7.34 14.55 -2.86
C ALA A 128 -7.39 13.03 -2.71
N ARG A 129 -8.55 12.39 -2.90
CA ARG A 129 -8.69 10.93 -2.66
C ARG A 129 -7.67 10.06 -3.41
N PRO A 130 -7.31 10.34 -4.67
CA PRO A 130 -6.27 9.57 -5.37
C PRO A 130 -4.87 9.68 -4.77
N VAL A 131 -4.62 10.71 -3.96
CA VAL A 131 -3.29 11.02 -3.39
C VAL A 131 -3.29 11.09 -1.86
N LEU A 132 -4.35 10.61 -1.21
CA LEU A 132 -4.42 10.53 0.26
C LEU A 132 -3.38 9.53 0.79
N GLU A 133 -2.70 9.94 1.85
CA GLU A 133 -1.77 9.10 2.62
C GLU A 133 -2.13 9.01 4.11
#